data_249e7ac1de9fa8ce63b846bbf9fb15dc
#
_entry.id   249e7ac1de9fa8ce63b846bbf9fb15dc
#
_cell.length_a   1.000
_cell.length_b   1.000
_cell.length_c   1.000
_cell.angle_alpha   90.00
_cell.angle_beta   90.00
_cell.angle_gamma   90.00
#
_symmetry.space_group_name_H-M   'P 1'
#
loop_
_entity.id
_entity.type
_entity.pdbx_description
1 polymer ?
#
loop_
_entity_poly.entity_id
_entity_poly.type
_entity_poly.pdbx_seq_one_letter_code
_entity_poly.pdbx_strand_id
1 'polypeptide(L)'
;MFREFLALEFAPYGSLSPQQLDQLESHYELLLRWNAKLNLTRIDSVEEAARLHYCESLFLGQRLPGGPLRIVDIGSGAGFPGIPIAILRPECNITLVESHKRKGVFLSEAVRILANAKVVTDRAENLKDEFDWLVSRAVTPRDILKFHLANNLAMLVGADDAAVFRNSELLPWGEKRYVVFHVKRP
;
A
#
# COMPACT_ATOMS: atom_id res chain seq x y z
N MET A 1 -4.07 12.52 17.93
CA MET A 1 -5.40 12.06 17.44
C MET A 1 -5.28 10.96 16.39
N PHE A 2 -4.63 11.17 15.22
CA PHE A 2 -4.46 10.13 14.19
C PHE A 2 -3.72 8.88 14.71
N ARG A 3 -2.57 9.07 15.32
CA ARG A 3 -1.71 8.01 15.89
C ARG A 3 -2.44 7.13 16.91
N GLU A 4 -3.15 7.74 17.83
CA GLU A 4 -3.90 7.04 18.88
C GLU A 4 -5.03 6.22 18.29
N PHE A 5 -5.76 6.81 17.34
CA PHE A 5 -6.85 6.15 16.65
C PHE A 5 -6.34 4.98 15.81
N LEU A 6 -5.27 5.17 15.04
CA LEU A 6 -4.67 4.12 14.24
C LEU A 6 -4.18 2.95 15.11
N ALA A 7 -3.49 3.25 16.23
CA ALA A 7 -3.01 2.23 17.15
C ALA A 7 -4.17 1.42 17.76
N LEU A 8 -5.26 2.07 18.13
CA LEU A 8 -6.46 1.41 18.67
C LEU A 8 -7.14 0.52 17.64
N GLU A 9 -7.37 1.04 16.43
CA GLU A 9 -8.03 0.31 15.35
C GLU A 9 -7.22 -0.91 14.87
N PHE A 10 -5.90 -0.80 14.87
CA PHE A 10 -5.04 -1.88 14.41
C PHE A 10 -4.70 -2.90 15.51
N ALA A 11 -4.88 -2.57 16.79
CA ALA A 11 -4.51 -3.42 17.93
C ALA A 11 -5.04 -4.87 17.86
N PRO A 12 -6.26 -5.16 17.38
CA PRO A 12 -6.74 -6.54 17.26
C PRO A 12 -5.96 -7.39 16.24
N TYR A 13 -5.23 -6.77 15.34
CA TYR A 13 -4.55 -7.42 14.22
C TYR A 13 -3.04 -7.42 14.38
N GLY A 14 -2.48 -6.48 15.15
CA GLY A 14 -1.06 -6.41 15.42
C GLY A 14 -0.67 -5.19 16.25
N SER A 15 0.60 -5.12 16.62
CA SER A 15 1.16 -3.99 17.35
C SER A 15 2.08 -3.16 16.46
N LEU A 16 2.04 -1.85 16.65
CA LEU A 16 2.94 -0.90 16.01
C LEU A 16 3.86 -0.31 17.06
N SER A 17 5.15 -0.26 16.77
CA SER A 17 6.11 0.42 17.65
C SER A 17 5.86 1.94 17.65
N PRO A 18 6.33 2.66 18.68
CA PRO A 18 6.27 4.12 18.69
C PRO A 18 6.88 4.75 17.43
N GLN A 19 8.01 4.23 16.96
CA GLN A 19 8.66 4.72 15.74
C GLN A 19 7.80 4.51 14.49
N GLN A 20 7.16 3.34 14.36
CA GLN A 20 6.25 3.07 13.24
C GLN A 20 5.05 4.01 13.26
N LEU A 21 4.48 4.26 14.44
CA LEU A 21 3.38 5.21 14.60
C LEU A 21 3.81 6.63 14.22
N ASP A 22 5.01 7.08 14.61
CA ASP A 22 5.55 8.39 14.25
C ASP A 22 5.75 8.52 12.74
N GLN A 23 6.25 7.47 12.07
CA GLN A 23 6.43 7.46 10.63
C GLN A 23 5.09 7.48 9.87
N LEU A 24 4.09 6.72 10.33
CA LEU A 24 2.74 6.70 9.74
C LEU A 24 2.04 8.05 9.91
N GLU A 25 2.16 8.70 11.07
CA GLU A 25 1.61 10.03 11.32
C GLU A 25 2.31 11.09 10.47
N SER A 26 3.63 11.05 10.35
CA SER A 26 4.40 11.93 9.47
C SER A 26 3.96 11.82 8.01
N HIS A 27 3.71 10.60 7.52
CA HIS A 27 3.16 10.37 6.19
C HIS A 27 1.74 10.95 6.07
N TYR A 28 0.89 10.77 7.07
CA TYR A 28 -0.48 11.30 7.08
C TYR A 28 -0.50 12.83 7.03
N GLU A 29 0.32 13.49 7.83
CA GLU A 29 0.46 14.96 7.81
C GLU A 29 0.95 15.48 6.46
N LEU A 30 1.94 14.78 5.88
CA LEU A 30 2.43 15.11 4.53
C LEU A 30 1.31 14.94 3.51
N LEU A 31 0.56 13.84 3.57
CA LEU A 31 -0.57 13.56 2.69
C LEU A 31 -1.61 14.70 2.75
N LEU A 32 -2.00 15.16 3.94
CA LEU A 32 -2.95 16.27 4.10
C LEU A 32 -2.44 17.55 3.43
N ARG A 33 -1.16 17.91 3.62
CA ARG A 33 -0.57 19.10 2.99
C ARG A 33 -0.59 19.04 1.46
N TRP A 34 -0.29 17.87 0.89
CA TRP A 34 -0.27 17.69 -0.55
C TRP A 34 -1.67 17.48 -1.15
N ASN A 35 -2.60 16.88 -0.40
CA ASN A 35 -3.96 16.62 -0.86
C ASN A 35 -4.71 17.90 -1.23
N ALA A 36 -4.47 18.97 -0.52
CA ALA A 36 -5.01 20.30 -0.84
C ALA A 36 -4.64 20.80 -2.26
N LYS A 37 -3.58 20.23 -2.87
CA LYS A 37 -3.05 20.66 -4.18
C LYS A 37 -3.18 19.61 -5.27
N LEU A 38 -3.23 18.32 -4.91
CA LEU A 38 -3.10 17.21 -5.87
C LEU A 38 -4.29 16.24 -5.91
N ASN A 39 -5.27 16.38 -5.02
CA ASN A 39 -6.37 15.41 -4.89
C ASN A 39 -5.86 13.95 -4.83
N LEU A 40 -4.94 13.69 -3.92
CA LEU A 40 -4.32 12.37 -3.72
C LEU A 40 -5.32 11.35 -3.19
N THR A 41 -6.24 11.79 -2.35
CA THR A 41 -7.33 10.98 -1.77
C THR A 41 -8.60 11.82 -1.63
N ARG A 42 -9.75 11.12 -1.60
CA ARG A 42 -11.07 11.71 -1.33
C ARG A 42 -11.51 11.53 0.13
N ILE A 43 -10.71 10.84 0.93
CA ILE A 43 -11.02 10.59 2.33
C ILE A 43 -10.59 11.80 3.14
N ASP A 44 -11.55 12.42 3.85
CA ASP A 44 -11.36 13.68 4.54
C ASP A 44 -11.30 13.53 6.07
N SER A 45 -11.86 12.43 6.62
CA SER A 45 -11.82 12.20 8.07
C SER A 45 -10.58 11.42 8.52
N VAL A 46 -10.13 11.71 9.74
CA VAL A 46 -9.01 11.00 10.39
C VAL A 46 -9.32 9.51 10.53
N GLU A 47 -10.54 9.19 10.93
CA GLU A 47 -11.02 7.84 11.19
C GLU A 47 -11.06 7.01 9.91
N GLU A 48 -11.62 7.56 8.83
CA GLU A 48 -11.66 6.88 7.55
C GLU A 48 -10.25 6.71 6.96
N ALA A 49 -9.42 7.74 7.07
CA ALA A 49 -8.03 7.64 6.62
C ALA A 49 -7.29 6.51 7.35
N ALA A 50 -7.38 6.48 8.68
CA ALA A 50 -6.75 5.44 9.49
C ALA A 50 -7.26 4.04 9.11
N ARG A 51 -8.57 3.85 8.99
CA ARG A 51 -9.18 2.55 8.66
C ARG A 51 -8.90 2.14 7.23
N LEU A 52 -9.35 2.95 6.25
CA LEU A 52 -9.41 2.56 4.84
C LEU A 52 -8.12 2.78 4.07
N HIS A 53 -7.14 3.50 4.63
CA HIS A 53 -5.83 3.64 4.01
C HIS A 53 -4.77 2.88 4.79
N TYR A 54 -4.59 3.20 6.08
CA TYR A 54 -3.47 2.68 6.85
C TYR A 54 -3.73 1.26 7.36
N CYS A 55 -4.86 1.02 8.07
CA CYS A 55 -5.16 -0.31 8.59
C CYS A 55 -5.26 -1.38 7.50
N GLU A 56 -5.94 -1.09 6.38
CA GLU A 56 -6.02 -2.03 5.25
C GLU A 56 -4.65 -2.35 4.66
N SER A 57 -3.78 -1.34 4.51
CA SER A 57 -2.43 -1.52 3.98
C SER A 57 -1.53 -2.30 4.93
N LEU A 58 -1.60 -2.01 6.23
CA LEU A 58 -0.88 -2.73 7.28
C LEU A 58 -1.35 -4.19 7.37
N PHE A 59 -2.67 -4.42 7.26
CA PHE A 59 -3.25 -5.76 7.25
C PHE A 59 -2.75 -6.58 6.07
N LEU A 60 -2.73 -6.00 4.86
CA LEU A 60 -2.13 -6.65 3.71
C LEU A 60 -0.66 -6.99 3.97
N GLY A 61 0.12 -6.04 4.49
CA GLY A 61 1.54 -6.22 4.80
C GLY A 61 1.81 -7.37 5.78
N GLN A 62 0.92 -7.59 6.76
CA GLN A 62 1.01 -8.72 7.71
C GLN A 62 0.68 -10.08 7.08
N ARG A 63 -0.15 -10.10 6.03
CA ARG A 63 -0.52 -11.32 5.32
C ARG A 63 0.54 -11.79 4.32
N LEU A 64 1.52 -10.94 4.00
CA LEU A 64 2.67 -11.34 3.17
C LEU A 64 3.56 -12.32 3.94
N PRO A 65 4.28 -13.23 3.26
CA PRO A 65 5.21 -14.16 3.90
C PRO A 65 6.25 -13.44 4.75
N GLY A 66 6.71 -14.08 5.81
CA GLY A 66 7.78 -13.57 6.67
C GLY A 66 9.13 -13.49 5.96
N GLY A 67 10.04 -12.69 6.52
CA GLY A 67 11.40 -12.48 6.02
C GLY A 67 11.52 -11.36 4.98
N PRO A 68 12.73 -11.11 4.48
CA PRO A 68 12.99 -10.05 3.53
C PRO A 68 12.36 -10.36 2.17
N LEU A 69 11.62 -9.42 1.63
CA LEU A 69 10.97 -9.50 0.31
C LEU A 69 11.29 -8.27 -0.52
N ARG A 70 11.37 -8.46 -1.84
CA ARG A 70 11.36 -7.38 -2.82
C ARG A 70 9.91 -7.18 -3.28
N ILE A 71 9.32 -6.04 -2.94
CA ILE A 71 7.91 -5.76 -3.20
C ILE A 71 7.80 -4.55 -4.14
N VAL A 72 6.96 -4.66 -5.17
CA VAL A 72 6.61 -3.54 -6.03
C VAL A 72 5.16 -3.13 -5.80
N ASP A 73 4.94 -1.84 -5.55
CA ASP A 73 3.61 -1.24 -5.44
C ASP A 73 3.28 -0.49 -6.74
N ILE A 74 2.32 -0.99 -7.49
CA ILE A 74 1.95 -0.44 -8.80
C ILE A 74 0.77 0.51 -8.67
N GLY A 75 0.97 1.73 -9.18
CA GLY A 75 -0.02 2.79 -9.06
C GLY A 75 -0.10 3.34 -7.63
N SER A 76 1.04 3.56 -7.01
CA SER A 76 1.17 3.90 -5.59
C SER A 76 0.38 5.12 -5.15
N GLY A 77 0.14 6.09 -6.04
CA GLY A 77 -0.71 7.26 -5.80
C GLY A 77 -0.30 8.07 -4.58
N ALA A 78 -1.08 7.95 -3.50
CA ALA A 78 -0.79 8.54 -2.19
C ALA A 78 0.12 7.65 -1.31
N GLY A 79 0.80 6.65 -1.89
CA GLY A 79 1.70 5.75 -1.19
C GLY A 79 1.05 4.49 -0.59
N PHE A 80 -0.17 4.14 -1.03
CA PHE A 80 -0.89 2.99 -0.49
C PHE A 80 -1.01 1.85 -1.52
N PRO A 81 -0.70 0.62 -1.13
CA PRO A 81 -0.33 0.17 0.23
C PRO A 81 1.16 0.26 0.56
N GLY A 82 2.03 0.65 -0.36
CA GLY A 82 3.48 0.48 -0.27
C GLY A 82 4.15 1.17 0.93
N ILE A 83 3.80 2.42 1.27
CA ILE A 83 4.44 3.15 2.39
C ILE A 83 4.10 2.50 3.75
N PRO A 84 2.83 2.20 4.09
CA PRO A 84 2.53 1.48 5.33
C PRO A 84 3.20 0.11 5.40
N ILE A 85 3.33 -0.62 4.28
CA ILE A 85 4.07 -1.89 4.24
C ILE A 85 5.56 -1.66 4.52
N ALA A 86 6.19 -0.64 3.92
CA ALA A 86 7.59 -0.31 4.17
C ALA A 86 7.87 0.00 5.65
N ILE A 87 6.95 0.72 6.30
CA ILE A 87 7.05 1.05 7.73
C ILE A 87 6.85 -0.19 8.60
N LEU A 88 5.87 -1.04 8.27
CA LEU A 88 5.58 -2.26 9.02
C LEU A 88 6.70 -3.30 8.89
N ARG A 89 7.30 -3.40 7.69
CA ARG A 89 8.24 -4.45 7.29
C ARG A 89 9.60 -3.85 6.90
N PRO A 90 10.38 -3.34 7.86
CA PRO A 90 11.67 -2.68 7.57
C PRO A 90 12.71 -3.62 6.93
N GLU A 91 12.52 -4.93 7.05
CA GLU A 91 13.36 -5.96 6.41
C GLU A 91 13.05 -6.15 4.91
N CYS A 92 11.91 -5.65 4.41
CA CYS A 92 11.53 -5.73 3.00
C CYS A 92 12.03 -4.51 2.22
N ASN A 93 12.25 -4.66 0.91
CA ASN A 93 12.57 -3.57 0.00
C ASN A 93 11.37 -3.23 -0.86
N ILE A 94 10.84 -2.00 -0.74
CA ILE A 94 9.64 -1.56 -1.42
C ILE A 94 9.98 -0.63 -2.58
N THR A 95 9.49 -0.93 -3.77
CA THR A 95 9.57 -0.04 -4.94
C THR A 95 8.17 0.50 -5.24
N LEU A 96 7.98 1.80 -5.05
CA LEU A 96 6.73 2.49 -5.37
C LEU A 96 6.78 2.99 -6.82
N VAL A 97 5.80 2.59 -7.63
CA VAL A 97 5.73 2.94 -9.06
C VAL A 97 4.51 3.82 -9.31
N GLU A 98 4.75 5.01 -9.83
CA GLU A 98 3.70 5.98 -10.12
C GLU A 98 4.02 6.71 -11.44
N SER A 99 3.09 6.69 -12.38
CA SER A 99 3.30 7.31 -13.70
C SER A 99 3.09 8.83 -13.69
N HIS A 100 2.31 9.34 -12.75
CA HIS A 100 2.01 10.77 -12.67
C HIS A 100 3.14 11.53 -11.96
N LYS A 101 3.88 12.36 -12.69
CA LYS A 101 5.09 13.07 -12.21
C LYS A 101 4.89 13.81 -10.88
N ARG A 102 3.77 14.55 -10.72
CA ARG A 102 3.52 15.33 -9.49
C ARG A 102 3.28 14.42 -8.27
N LYS A 103 2.62 13.26 -8.47
CA LYS A 103 2.46 12.24 -7.42
C LYS A 103 3.80 11.58 -7.10
N GLY A 104 4.65 11.35 -8.11
CA GLY A 104 6.02 10.86 -7.91
C GLY A 104 6.87 11.80 -7.04
N VAL A 105 6.72 13.12 -7.17
CA VAL A 105 7.39 14.10 -6.29
C VAL A 105 6.90 13.97 -4.85
N PHE A 106 5.59 13.86 -4.63
CA PHE A 106 5.02 13.60 -3.31
C PHE A 106 5.59 12.32 -2.69
N LEU A 107 5.57 11.21 -3.44
CA LEU A 107 6.11 9.93 -2.98
C LEU A 107 7.59 10.02 -2.63
N SER A 108 8.38 10.72 -3.45
CA SER A 108 9.82 10.92 -3.20
C SER A 108 10.07 11.71 -1.92
N GLU A 109 9.19 12.66 -1.55
CA GLU A 109 9.25 13.34 -0.27
C GLU A 109 8.84 12.41 0.88
N ALA A 110 7.77 11.64 0.68
CA ALA A 110 7.23 10.75 1.70
C ALA A 110 8.21 9.64 2.12
N VAL A 111 8.99 9.09 1.17
CA VAL A 111 9.93 8.00 1.47
C VAL A 111 11.28 8.45 2.02
N ARG A 112 11.55 9.74 2.17
CA ARG A 112 12.86 10.24 2.66
C ARG A 112 13.26 9.70 4.03
N ILE A 113 12.28 9.38 4.85
CA ILE A 113 12.50 8.82 6.20
C ILE A 113 12.57 7.29 6.23
N LEU A 114 12.44 6.63 5.08
CA LEU A 114 12.40 5.19 4.94
C LEU A 114 13.65 4.70 4.20
N ALA A 115 14.49 3.92 4.88
CA ALA A 115 15.72 3.39 4.28
C ALA A 115 15.46 2.26 3.28
N ASN A 116 14.27 1.65 3.33
CA ASN A 116 13.87 0.46 2.60
C ASN A 116 12.84 0.72 1.48
N ALA A 117 12.62 1.98 1.13
CA ALA A 117 11.66 2.35 0.08
C ALA A 117 12.31 3.25 -0.98
N LYS A 118 11.99 3.01 -2.24
CA LYS A 118 12.38 3.85 -3.38
C LYS A 118 11.19 4.13 -4.29
N VAL A 119 11.27 5.23 -5.04
CA VAL A 119 10.22 5.65 -5.99
C VAL A 119 10.74 5.57 -7.41
N VAL A 120 9.91 5.01 -8.29
CA VAL A 120 10.11 5.01 -9.73
C VAL A 120 8.95 5.80 -10.36
N THR A 121 9.26 6.98 -10.89
CA THR A 121 8.27 7.82 -11.56
C THR A 121 8.25 7.48 -13.05
N ASP A 122 7.62 6.36 -13.38
CA ASP A 122 7.48 5.84 -14.73
C ASP A 122 6.24 4.93 -14.83
N ARG A 123 5.92 4.49 -16.04
CA ARG A 123 4.90 3.46 -16.26
C ARG A 123 5.42 2.09 -15.84
N ALA A 124 4.55 1.27 -15.28
CA ALA A 124 4.90 -0.07 -14.81
C ALA A 124 5.43 -0.99 -15.94
N GLU A 125 4.96 -0.76 -17.17
CA GLU A 125 5.40 -1.50 -18.36
C GLU A 125 6.89 -1.32 -18.70
N ASN A 126 7.49 -0.23 -18.21
CA ASN A 126 8.90 0.08 -18.46
C ASN A 126 9.84 -0.56 -17.42
N LEU A 127 9.31 -1.12 -16.32
CA LEU A 127 10.12 -1.81 -15.34
C LEU A 127 10.62 -3.15 -15.89
N LYS A 128 11.89 -3.44 -15.62
CA LYS A 128 12.53 -4.70 -15.99
C LYS A 128 12.99 -5.52 -14.77
N ASP A 129 12.84 -4.93 -13.59
CA ASP A 129 13.18 -5.60 -12.34
C ASP A 129 12.20 -6.73 -12.04
N GLU A 130 12.67 -7.79 -11.39
CA GLU A 130 11.83 -8.85 -10.84
C GLU A 130 11.64 -8.64 -9.36
N PHE A 131 10.43 -8.95 -8.86
CA PHE A 131 10.03 -8.81 -7.47
C PHE A 131 9.43 -10.12 -6.95
N ASP A 132 9.46 -10.30 -5.64
CA ASP A 132 8.81 -11.44 -5.00
C ASP A 132 7.30 -11.28 -4.97
N TRP A 133 6.84 -10.04 -4.73
CA TRP A 133 5.42 -9.68 -4.66
C TRP A 133 5.13 -8.38 -5.39
N LEU A 134 4.00 -8.37 -6.07
CA LEU A 134 3.37 -7.16 -6.57
C LEU A 134 2.18 -6.85 -5.65
N VAL A 135 2.14 -5.62 -5.15
CA VAL A 135 0.99 -5.11 -4.39
C VAL A 135 0.35 -3.95 -5.14
N SER A 136 -0.94 -3.74 -4.95
CA SER A 136 -1.64 -2.61 -5.56
C SER A 136 -2.95 -2.30 -4.85
N ARG A 137 -3.41 -1.07 -5.02
CA ARG A 137 -4.74 -0.59 -4.64
C ARG A 137 -5.31 0.32 -5.72
N ALA A 138 -6.61 0.20 -5.98
CA ALA A 138 -7.34 1.02 -6.95
C ALA A 138 -6.85 0.92 -8.42
N VAL A 139 -6.07 -0.10 -8.76
CA VAL A 139 -5.79 -0.50 -10.13
C VAL A 139 -6.59 -1.77 -10.41
N THR A 140 -7.18 -1.87 -11.61
CA THR A 140 -8.02 -3.03 -11.90
C THR A 140 -7.22 -4.32 -11.96
N PRO A 141 -7.76 -5.47 -11.49
CA PRO A 141 -7.09 -6.76 -11.59
C PRO A 141 -6.67 -7.10 -13.02
N ARG A 142 -7.51 -6.76 -14.00
CA ARG A 142 -7.25 -6.97 -15.42
C ARG A 142 -5.96 -6.28 -15.89
N ASP A 143 -5.67 -5.08 -15.37
CA ASP A 143 -4.47 -4.35 -15.75
C ASP A 143 -3.25 -4.86 -14.99
N ILE A 144 -3.39 -5.16 -13.70
CA ILE A 144 -2.31 -5.72 -12.88
C ILE A 144 -1.84 -7.07 -13.40
N LEU A 145 -2.75 -7.95 -13.82
CA LEU A 145 -2.42 -9.29 -14.31
C LEU A 145 -1.61 -9.30 -15.62
N LYS A 146 -1.56 -8.18 -16.34
CA LYS A 146 -0.70 -8.02 -17.53
C LYS A 146 0.78 -7.87 -17.20
N PHE A 147 1.11 -7.40 -15.99
CA PHE A 147 2.50 -7.22 -15.57
C PHE A 147 3.13 -8.56 -15.17
N HIS A 148 4.34 -8.79 -15.66
CA HIS A 148 5.14 -9.98 -15.36
C HIS A 148 6.30 -9.64 -14.40
N LEU A 149 6.08 -8.70 -13.48
CA LEU A 149 7.07 -8.18 -12.54
C LEU A 149 7.24 -9.09 -11.30
N ALA A 150 6.23 -9.90 -10.98
CA ALA A 150 6.25 -10.84 -9.88
C ALA A 150 5.34 -12.04 -10.17
N ASN A 151 5.66 -13.19 -9.56
CA ASN A 151 4.79 -14.39 -9.62
C ASN A 151 3.67 -14.34 -8.57
N ASN A 152 3.83 -13.55 -7.53
CA ASN A 152 2.86 -13.40 -6.46
C ASN A 152 2.28 -11.99 -6.47
N LEU A 153 0.99 -11.89 -6.24
CA LEU A 153 0.34 -10.59 -6.12
C LEU A 153 -0.62 -10.54 -4.93
N ALA A 154 -0.72 -9.37 -4.30
CA ALA A 154 -1.72 -9.09 -3.29
C ALA A 154 -2.34 -7.71 -3.57
N MET A 155 -3.67 -7.62 -3.56
CA MET A 155 -4.39 -6.40 -3.91
C MET A 155 -5.45 -6.06 -2.87
N LEU A 156 -5.66 -4.75 -2.68
CA LEU A 156 -6.81 -4.21 -1.97
C LEU A 156 -7.88 -3.82 -3.00
N VAL A 157 -9.02 -4.50 -2.98
CA VAL A 157 -10.05 -4.41 -4.03
C VAL A 157 -11.46 -4.31 -3.46
N GLY A 158 -12.42 -3.92 -4.30
CA GLY A 158 -13.85 -4.00 -4.01
C GLY A 158 -14.41 -5.41 -4.24
N ALA A 159 -15.70 -5.62 -3.90
CA ALA A 159 -16.34 -6.92 -3.99
C ALA A 159 -16.38 -7.51 -5.42
N ASP A 160 -16.65 -6.67 -6.42
CA ASP A 160 -16.75 -7.12 -7.81
C ASP A 160 -15.40 -7.65 -8.33
N ASP A 161 -14.32 -6.96 -8.00
CA ASP A 161 -12.96 -7.39 -8.34
C ASP A 161 -12.51 -8.59 -7.52
N ALA A 162 -12.91 -8.69 -6.25
CA ALA A 162 -12.58 -9.82 -5.38
C ALA A 162 -13.18 -11.14 -5.91
N ALA A 163 -14.36 -11.09 -6.53
CA ALA A 163 -15.05 -12.26 -7.09
C ALA A 163 -14.25 -12.98 -8.21
N VAL A 164 -13.29 -12.30 -8.81
CA VAL A 164 -12.40 -12.86 -9.85
C VAL A 164 -11.32 -13.77 -9.25
N PHE A 165 -11.03 -13.64 -7.96
CA PHE A 165 -9.96 -14.38 -7.29
C PHE A 165 -10.51 -15.50 -6.40
N ARG A 166 -9.77 -16.62 -6.35
CA ARG A 166 -10.13 -17.76 -5.48
C ARG A 166 -9.82 -17.50 -4.00
N ASN A 167 -8.79 -16.71 -3.73
CA ASN A 167 -8.30 -16.39 -2.39
C ASN A 167 -8.57 -14.92 -2.10
N SER A 168 -9.68 -14.63 -1.45
CA SER A 168 -10.05 -13.30 -1.00
C SER A 168 -10.44 -13.34 0.47
N GLU A 169 -10.05 -12.35 1.24
CA GLU A 169 -10.39 -12.18 2.65
C GLU A 169 -11.08 -10.82 2.80
N LEU A 170 -12.24 -10.80 3.47
CA LEU A 170 -12.95 -9.56 3.79
C LEU A 170 -12.12 -8.75 4.79
N LEU A 171 -11.90 -7.49 4.49
CA LEU A 171 -11.20 -6.59 5.39
C LEU A 171 -12.10 -6.22 6.58
N PRO A 172 -11.53 -6.05 7.77
CA PRO A 172 -12.29 -5.68 8.98
C PRO A 172 -12.91 -4.29 8.91
N TRP A 173 -12.39 -3.44 8.03
CA TRP A 173 -12.79 -2.03 7.87
C TRP A 173 -13.53 -1.82 6.56
N GLY A 174 -14.76 -1.38 6.64
CA GLY A 174 -15.58 -1.07 5.48
C GLY A 174 -16.30 -2.29 4.90
N GLU A 175 -17.51 -2.05 4.43
CA GLU A 175 -18.33 -3.03 3.73
C GLU A 175 -17.78 -3.28 2.31
N LYS A 176 -17.76 -4.52 1.87
CA LYS A 176 -17.37 -4.90 0.49
C LYS A 176 -15.92 -4.53 0.10
N ARG A 177 -15.01 -4.55 1.06
CA ARG A 177 -13.58 -4.34 0.82
C ARG A 177 -12.80 -5.62 1.14
N TYR A 178 -11.90 -6.00 0.24
CA TYR A 178 -11.22 -7.29 0.30
C TYR A 178 -9.72 -7.14 0.06
N VAL A 179 -8.94 -7.98 0.72
CA VAL A 179 -7.59 -8.31 0.27
C VAL A 179 -7.65 -9.61 -0.53
N VAL A 180 -7.02 -9.63 -1.69
CA VAL A 180 -6.93 -10.83 -2.53
C VAL A 180 -5.48 -11.22 -2.71
N PHE A 181 -5.23 -12.53 -2.74
CA PHE A 181 -3.91 -13.10 -2.99
C PHE A 181 -3.98 -14.01 -4.21
N HIS A 182 -3.06 -13.83 -5.12
CA HIS A 182 -2.96 -14.64 -6.32
C HIS A 182 -1.51 -15.03 -6.58
N VAL A 183 -1.28 -16.33 -6.80
CA VAL A 183 0.00 -16.86 -7.24
C VAL A 183 -0.16 -17.26 -8.70
N LYS A 184 0.56 -16.60 -9.59
CA LYS A 184 0.61 -17.00 -10.98
C LYS A 184 1.32 -18.35 -11.03
N ARG A 185 0.65 -19.37 -11.55
CA ARG A 185 1.32 -20.65 -11.82
C ARG A 185 2.35 -20.41 -12.93
N PRO A 186 3.54 -21.02 -12.79
CA PRO A 186 4.55 -20.99 -13.83
C PRO A 186 4.04 -21.56 -15.15
#